data_10fad44376cf1b1f1d37d39d26f431b8
#
_entry.id   10fad44376cf1b1f1d37d39d26f431b8
#
_cell.length_a   1.000
_cell.length_b   1.000
_cell.length_c   1.000
_cell.angle_alpha   90.00
_cell.angle_beta   90.00
_cell.angle_gamma   90.00
#
_symmetry.space_group_name_H-M   'P 1'
#
loop_
_entity.id
_entity.type
_entity.pdbx_description
1 polymer ?
#
loop_
_entity_poly.entity_id
_entity_poly.type
_entity_poly.pdbx_seq_one_letter_code
_entity_poly.pdbx_strand_id
1 'polypeptide(L)'
;MNPTSTIQTILTTGAATLFTFAIATAVESEAALLAQAKIGRAEATTIALQRVDKGTVKSTELEKEHGKLVWSFDIAQPQTKNITEVQVDAGSGQIVSVATETPAQQRQEAAQDHAAK
;
A
#
# COMPACT_ATOMS: atom_id res chain seq x y z
N MET A 1 56.65 24.43 -27.67
CA MET A 1 56.23 24.08 -27.57
C MET A 1 55.58 23.57 -26.94
N ASN A 2 54.83 23.47 -26.60
CA ASN A 2 54.07 22.98 -26.14
C ASN A 2 53.20 22.62 -25.57
N PRO A 3 52.91 22.37 -25.34
CA PRO A 3 52.18 21.92 -24.93
C PRO A 3 51.33 21.65 -24.33
N THR A 4 50.99 21.59 -24.18
CA THR A 4 50.33 21.23 -23.78
C THR A 4 49.50 20.85 -23.16
N SER A 5 49.27 20.76 -23.03
CA SER A 5 48.60 20.31 -22.60
C SER A 5 47.74 19.98 -22.06
N THR A 6 47.47 19.92 -22.02
CA THR A 6 46.78 19.53 -21.71
C THR A 6 45.97 19.17 -21.07
N ILE A 7 45.82 19.10 -20.91
CA ILE A 7 45.21 18.69 -20.45
C ILE A 7 44.32 18.33 -19.87
N GLN A 8 44.06 18.27 -19.84
CA GLN A 8 43.34 17.84 -19.52
C GLN A 8 42.54 17.51 -18.89
N THR A 9 42.54 17.59 -18.90
CA THR A 9 41.98 17.28 -18.50
C THR A 9 41.13 16.87 -17.95
N ILE A 10 41.03 16.77 -17.92
CA ILE A 10 40.38 16.33 -17.57
C ILE A 10 39.53 15.93 -17.01
N LEU A 11 39.46 15.96 -17.04
CA LEU A 11 38.76 15.52 -16.71
C LEU A 11 37.98 15.14 -16.08
N THR A 12 38.01 15.29 -15.94
CA THR A 12 37.51 15.07 -15.50
C THR A 12 36.65 14.68 -15.08
N THR A 13 36.57 14.42 -15.26
CA THR A 13 35.96 13.89 -15.21
C THR A 13 35.09 13.68 -14.48
N GLY A 14 34.81 14.12 -14.52
CA GLY A 14 33.66 14.29 -13.93
C GLY A 14 33.00 13.10 -13.60
N ALA A 15 33.40 12.62 -12.82
CA ALA A 15 32.66 11.61 -12.23
C ALA A 15 31.28 12.11 -11.99
N ALA A 16 30.55 12.09 -13.01
CA ALA A 16 29.15 12.19 -12.80
C ALA A 16 28.81 10.98 -11.96
N THR A 17 28.97 11.12 -10.73
CA THR A 17 28.38 10.19 -9.82
C THR A 17 26.89 10.31 -10.00
N LEU A 18 26.43 9.48 -10.85
CA LEU A 18 25.02 9.23 -10.89
C LEU A 18 24.68 8.60 -9.57
N PHE A 19 24.32 9.43 -8.63
CA PHE A 19 23.57 8.95 -7.53
C PHE A 19 22.20 8.56 -8.05
N THR A 20 22.15 7.40 -8.57
CA THR A 20 20.89 6.72 -8.63
C THR A 20 20.46 6.53 -7.18
N PHE A 21 19.71 7.46 -6.70
CA PHE A 21 18.92 7.17 -5.56
C PHE A 21 17.96 6.09 -5.99
N ALA A 22 18.36 4.87 -5.83
CA ALA A 22 17.41 3.82 -5.69
C ALA A 22 16.63 4.18 -4.44
N ILE A 23 15.54 4.86 -4.62
CA ILE A 23 14.57 4.96 -3.56
C ILE A 23 14.04 3.54 -3.43
N ALA A 24 14.74 2.76 -2.66
CA ALA A 24 14.14 1.58 -2.13
C ALA A 24 13.05 2.11 -1.22
N THR A 25 11.85 2.19 -1.72
CA THR A 25 10.70 2.30 -0.88
C THR A 25 10.71 1.04 -0.04
N ALA A 26 11.31 1.16 1.13
CA ALA A 26 11.25 0.09 2.09
C ALA A 26 9.77 -0.09 2.42
N VAL A 27 9.22 -1.19 1.94
CA VAL A 27 7.90 -1.63 2.36
C VAL A 27 8.05 -1.95 3.84
N GLU A 28 7.35 -1.21 4.68
CA GLU A 28 7.36 -1.50 6.10
C GLU A 28 6.83 -2.92 6.31
N SER A 29 7.49 -3.66 7.18
CA SER A 29 7.03 -5.01 7.51
C SER A 29 5.68 -4.95 8.21
N GLU A 30 4.90 -6.01 8.09
CA GLU A 30 3.63 -6.13 8.80
C GLU A 30 3.83 -5.93 10.31
N ALA A 31 4.91 -6.47 10.87
CA ALA A 31 5.20 -6.30 12.29
C ALA A 31 5.41 -4.83 12.66
N ALA A 32 6.08 -4.06 11.80
CA ALA A 32 6.30 -2.63 12.03
C ALA A 32 4.98 -1.85 11.94
N LEU A 33 4.10 -2.23 11.02
CA LEU A 33 2.79 -1.61 10.91
C LEU A 33 1.91 -1.95 12.12
N LEU A 34 1.92 -3.19 12.56
CA LEU A 34 1.17 -3.62 13.74
C LEU A 34 1.59 -2.84 14.99
N ALA A 35 2.87 -2.54 15.10
CA ALA A 35 3.38 -1.76 16.24
C ALA A 35 2.83 -0.32 16.26
N GLN A 36 2.44 0.20 15.12
CA GLN A 36 1.88 1.56 14.98
C GLN A 36 0.36 1.59 15.16
N ALA A 37 -0.31 0.46 15.02
CA ALA A 37 -1.75 0.40 15.12
C ALA A 37 -2.21 0.56 16.57
N LYS A 38 -3.12 1.48 16.82
CA LYS A 38 -3.74 1.66 18.14
C LYS A 38 -4.97 0.80 18.30
N ILE A 39 -5.60 0.47 17.20
CA ILE A 39 -6.77 -0.39 17.15
C ILE A 39 -6.34 -1.71 16.54
N GLY A 40 -6.59 -2.78 17.26
CA GLY A 40 -6.23 -4.12 16.82
C GLY A 40 -7.18 -4.66 15.76
N ARG A 41 -6.76 -5.75 15.15
CA ARG A 41 -7.51 -6.41 14.09
C ARG A 41 -8.94 -6.79 14.51
N ALA A 42 -9.09 -7.33 15.70
CA ALA A 42 -10.39 -7.79 16.17
C ALA A 42 -11.39 -6.65 16.31
N GLU A 43 -10.96 -5.54 16.89
CA GLU A 43 -11.81 -4.36 17.05
C GLU A 43 -12.15 -3.76 15.69
N ALA A 44 -11.15 -3.63 14.81
CA ALA A 44 -11.36 -3.09 13.47
C ALA A 44 -12.32 -3.97 12.67
N THR A 45 -12.22 -5.29 12.81
CA THR A 45 -13.14 -6.24 12.17
C THR A 45 -14.57 -5.99 12.60
N THR A 46 -14.80 -5.81 13.89
CA THR A 46 -16.14 -5.53 14.41
C THR A 46 -16.69 -4.23 13.83
N ILE A 47 -15.85 -3.19 13.76
CA ILE A 47 -16.25 -1.91 13.19
C ILE A 47 -16.62 -2.06 11.72
N ALA A 48 -15.81 -2.76 10.97
CA ALA A 48 -16.05 -2.96 9.53
C ALA A 48 -17.34 -3.75 9.28
N LEU A 49 -17.57 -4.81 10.04
CA LEU A 49 -18.74 -5.65 9.85
C LEU A 49 -20.05 -4.93 10.20
N GLN A 50 -20.00 -3.89 11.01
CA GLN A 50 -21.19 -3.07 11.29
C GLN A 50 -21.66 -2.32 10.04
N ARG A 51 -20.81 -2.17 9.06
CA ARG A 51 -21.13 -1.44 7.83
C ARG A 51 -21.67 -2.35 6.73
N VAL A 52 -21.57 -3.65 6.89
CA VAL A 52 -21.95 -4.60 5.84
C VAL A 52 -22.89 -5.65 6.41
N ASP A 53 -24.16 -5.55 6.07
CA ASP A 53 -25.17 -6.47 6.56
C ASP A 53 -24.88 -7.90 6.11
N LYS A 54 -24.88 -8.83 7.05
CA LYS A 54 -24.59 -10.24 6.81
C LYS A 54 -23.24 -10.47 6.14
N GLY A 55 -22.28 -9.59 6.43
CA GLY A 55 -20.95 -9.65 5.82
C GLY A 55 -20.10 -10.77 6.37
N THR A 56 -19.25 -11.32 5.49
CA THR A 56 -18.21 -12.28 5.84
C THR A 56 -16.88 -11.71 5.36
N VAL A 57 -15.92 -11.57 6.27
CA VAL A 57 -14.58 -11.08 5.92
C VAL A 57 -13.87 -12.13 5.08
N LYS A 58 -13.43 -11.76 3.91
CA LYS A 58 -12.68 -12.62 3.00
C LYS A 58 -11.18 -12.37 3.09
N SER A 59 -10.77 -11.13 3.30
CA SER A 59 -9.38 -10.78 3.50
C SER A 59 -9.24 -9.57 4.41
N THR A 60 -8.09 -9.44 5.03
CA THR A 60 -7.76 -8.34 5.93
C THR A 60 -6.32 -7.96 5.71
N GLU A 61 -6.07 -6.67 5.52
CA GLU A 61 -4.73 -6.14 5.36
C GLU A 61 -4.54 -4.91 6.23
N LEU A 62 -3.34 -4.76 6.77
CA LEU A 62 -2.93 -3.53 7.45
C LEU A 62 -1.94 -2.82 6.52
N GLU A 63 -2.30 -1.62 6.10
CA GLU A 63 -1.52 -0.92 5.09
C GLU A 63 -1.55 0.59 5.29
N LYS A 64 -0.63 1.28 4.66
CA LYS A 64 -0.66 2.74 4.64
C LYS A 64 -1.29 3.21 3.33
N GLU A 65 -2.36 3.97 3.49
CA GLU A 65 -3.09 4.58 2.38
C GLU A 65 -3.10 6.09 2.58
N HIS A 66 -2.53 6.82 1.62
CA HIS A 66 -2.48 8.29 1.68
C HIS A 66 -1.95 8.83 3.02
N GLY A 67 -0.91 8.15 3.54
CA GLY A 67 -0.28 8.57 4.79
C GLY A 67 -0.98 8.13 6.05
N LYS A 68 -2.06 7.39 5.95
CA LYS A 68 -2.79 6.86 7.09
C LYS A 68 -2.63 5.36 7.19
N LEU A 69 -2.48 4.86 8.40
CA LEU A 69 -2.48 3.44 8.66
C LEU A 69 -3.93 2.97 8.77
N VAL A 70 -4.33 2.04 7.91
CA VAL A 70 -5.69 1.56 7.85
C VAL A 70 -5.75 0.04 7.87
N TRP A 71 -6.80 -0.50 8.47
CA TRP A 71 -7.22 -1.88 8.30
C TRP A 71 -8.17 -1.93 7.12
N SER A 72 -7.82 -2.70 6.11
CA SER A 72 -8.62 -2.86 4.89
C SER A 72 -9.25 -4.24 4.89
N PHE A 73 -10.56 -4.28 4.74
CA PHE A 73 -11.33 -5.53 4.79
C PHE A 73 -12.11 -5.71 3.49
N ASP A 74 -11.92 -6.86 2.87
CA ASP A 74 -12.79 -7.31 1.79
C ASP A 74 -13.89 -8.15 2.39
N ILE A 75 -15.11 -7.72 2.22
CA ILE A 75 -16.27 -8.35 2.86
C ILE A 75 -17.27 -8.79 1.81
N ALA A 76 -17.61 -10.07 1.86
CA ALA A 76 -18.62 -10.68 0.99
C ALA A 76 -19.97 -10.67 1.64
N GLN A 77 -21.01 -10.62 0.80
CA GLN A 77 -22.41 -10.75 1.23
C GLN A 77 -23.08 -11.90 0.49
N PRO A 78 -24.05 -12.57 1.10
CA PRO A 78 -24.63 -13.78 0.48
C PRO A 78 -25.41 -13.54 -0.80
N GLN A 79 -25.86 -12.32 -1.07
CA GLN A 79 -26.79 -12.03 -2.16
C GLN A 79 -26.15 -11.41 -3.37
N THR A 80 -24.82 -11.23 -3.34
CA THR A 80 -24.10 -10.58 -4.43
C THR A 80 -22.70 -11.17 -4.57
N LYS A 81 -22.15 -11.11 -5.77
CA LYS A 81 -20.76 -11.45 -6.03
C LYS A 81 -19.82 -10.25 -5.88
N ASN A 82 -20.38 -9.09 -5.63
CA ASN A 82 -19.58 -7.90 -5.34
C ASN A 82 -18.94 -8.05 -3.98
N ILE A 83 -17.79 -7.42 -3.83
CA ILE A 83 -17.09 -7.32 -2.54
C ILE A 83 -17.24 -5.89 -2.06
N THR A 84 -17.51 -5.72 -0.78
CA THR A 84 -17.47 -4.42 -0.15
C THR A 84 -16.14 -4.28 0.56
N GLU A 85 -15.33 -3.34 0.11
CA GLU A 85 -14.10 -2.99 0.80
C GLU A 85 -14.41 -1.95 1.86
N VAL A 86 -14.03 -2.20 3.08
CA VAL A 86 -14.17 -1.26 4.19
C VAL A 86 -12.79 -0.97 4.76
N GLN A 87 -12.44 0.30 4.82
CA GLN A 87 -11.20 0.74 5.44
C GLN A 87 -11.48 1.42 6.77
N VAL A 88 -10.77 0.98 7.79
CA VAL A 88 -10.90 1.49 9.16
C VAL A 88 -9.57 2.09 9.58
N ASP A 89 -9.59 3.33 10.04
CA ASP A 89 -8.38 3.99 10.55
C ASP A 89 -7.84 3.22 11.75
N ALA A 90 -6.61 2.76 11.64
CA ALA A 90 -5.98 1.95 12.69
C ALA A 90 -5.59 2.77 13.92
N GLY A 91 -5.70 4.07 13.86
CA GLY A 91 -5.45 4.96 14.99
C GLY A 91 -6.71 5.32 15.75
N SER A 92 -7.78 5.61 15.05
CA SER A 92 -9.03 6.14 15.63
C SER A 92 -10.20 5.17 15.62
N GLY A 93 -10.19 4.17 14.73
CA GLY A 93 -11.33 3.29 14.51
C GLY A 93 -12.40 3.87 13.63
N GLN A 94 -12.19 5.06 13.07
CA GLN A 94 -13.16 5.65 12.16
C GLN A 94 -13.16 4.97 10.81
N ILE A 95 -14.32 4.88 10.18
CA ILE A 95 -14.42 4.40 8.81
C ILE A 95 -13.82 5.47 7.90
N VAL A 96 -12.83 5.06 7.10
CA VAL A 96 -12.17 5.94 6.14
C VAL A 96 -12.83 5.84 4.77
N SER A 97 -13.21 4.64 4.38
CA SER A 97 -13.75 4.38 3.05
C SER A 97 -14.64 3.15 3.06
N VAL A 98 -15.68 3.19 2.25
CA VAL A 98 -16.52 2.01 1.94
C VAL A 98 -16.72 2.04 0.42
N ALA A 99 -16.26 1.02 -0.25
CA ALA A 99 -16.36 0.92 -1.70
C ALA A 99 -16.87 -0.45 -2.10
N THR A 100 -17.59 -0.50 -3.20
CA THR A 100 -18.07 -1.76 -3.74
C THR A 100 -17.26 -2.10 -4.99
N GLU A 101 -16.72 -3.30 -5.02
CA GLU A 101 -15.96 -3.80 -6.13
C GLU A 101 -16.73 -4.92 -6.83
N THR A 102 -16.85 -4.79 -8.12
CA THR A 102 -17.44 -5.84 -8.96
C THR A 102 -16.42 -6.97 -9.18
N PRO A 103 -16.89 -8.18 -9.57
CA PRO A 103 -15.96 -9.25 -9.93
C PRO A 103 -14.96 -8.85 -11.01
N ALA A 104 -15.34 -7.96 -11.93
CA ALA A 104 -14.43 -7.48 -12.96
C ALA A 104 -13.30 -6.63 -12.38
N GLN A 105 -13.63 -5.74 -11.45
CA GLN A 105 -12.64 -4.90 -10.77
C GLN A 105 -11.69 -5.75 -9.92
N GLN A 106 -12.21 -6.72 -9.22
CA GLN A 106 -11.39 -7.64 -8.43
C GLN A 106 -10.36 -8.38 -9.30
N ARG A 107 -10.79 -8.81 -10.49
CA ARG A 107 -9.87 -9.48 -11.42
C ARG A 107 -8.80 -8.53 -11.93
N GLN A 108 -9.13 -7.27 -12.16
CA GLN A 108 -8.17 -6.27 -12.62
C GLN A 108 -7.12 -5.98 -11.55
N GLU A 109 -7.53 -5.86 -10.30
CA GLU A 109 -6.60 -5.64 -9.19
C GLU A 109 -5.66 -6.81 -9.00
N ALA A 110 -6.19 -8.03 -9.02
CA ALA A 110 -5.36 -9.23 -8.91
C ALA A 110 -4.34 -9.30 -10.05
N ALA A 111 -4.72 -8.90 -11.26
CA ALA A 111 -3.81 -8.88 -12.40
C ALA A 111 -2.71 -7.81 -12.22
N GLN A 112 -3.06 -6.65 -11.67
CA GLN A 112 -2.10 -5.58 -11.39
C GLN A 112 -1.10 -6.00 -10.31
N ASP A 113 -1.56 -6.63 -9.27
CA ASP A 113 -0.70 -7.13 -8.19
C ASP A 113 0.29 -8.16 -8.72
N HIS A 114 -0.14 -9.05 -9.59
CA HIS A 114 0.76 -10.00 -10.23
C HIS A 114 1.77 -9.32 -11.17
N ALA A 115 1.36 -8.28 -11.86
CA ALA A 115 2.24 -7.56 -12.77
C ALA A 115 3.29 -6.72 -12.03
N ALA A 116 3.03 -6.33 -10.80
CA ALA A 116 3.91 -5.51 -9.98
C ALA A 116 5.03 -6.30 -9.30
N LYS A 117 5.00 -7.62 -9.37
CA LYS A 117 6.01 -8.49 -8.74
C LYS A 117 7.16 -8.82 -9.67
#